data_7952669cfe7ee416e84c450e0b477479
#
_entry.id   7952669cfe7ee416e84c450e0b477479
#
_cell.length_a   1.000
_cell.length_b   1.000
_cell.length_c   1.000
_cell.angle_alpha   90.00
_cell.angle_beta   90.00
_cell.angle_gamma   90.00
#
_symmetry.space_group_name_H-M   'P 1'
#
loop_
_entity.id
_entity.type
_entity.pdbx_description
1 polymer ?
#
loop_
_entity_poly.entity_id
_entity_poly.type
_entity_poly.pdbx_seq_one_letter_code
_entity_poly.pdbx_strand_id
1 'polypeptide(L)'
;MKIIEVKNRTSELISCLLDVWEGSVRATHLFLSDREIRNIKEYVPQALKGVGHLVIAEDEAGCPKAFMGIEDGSLEMLFVAPEE
;
A
#
# COMPACT_ATOMS: atom_id res chain seq x y z
N MET A 1 -4.76 4.35 16.13
CA MET A 1 -4.24 3.63 14.95
C MET A 1 -2.96 2.91 15.33
N LYS A 2 -2.82 1.67 14.87
CA LYS A 2 -1.70 0.83 15.27
C LYS A 2 -0.69 0.71 14.13
N ILE A 3 0.58 0.89 14.44
CA ILE A 3 1.68 0.80 13.47
C ILE A 3 2.36 -0.55 13.64
N ILE A 4 2.47 -1.31 12.56
CA ILE A 4 3.00 -2.67 12.59
C ILE A 4 3.99 -2.88 11.45
N GLU A 5 5.14 -3.44 11.75
CA GLU A 5 6.02 -3.95 10.70
C GLU A 5 5.55 -5.36 10.33
N VAL A 6 5.29 -5.57 9.04
CA VAL A 6 4.71 -6.83 8.55
C VAL A 6 5.82 -7.85 8.34
N LYS A 7 5.72 -8.99 9.02
CA LYS A 7 6.64 -10.11 8.86
C LYS A 7 6.10 -11.13 7.87
N ASN A 8 4.79 -11.41 7.95
CA ASN A 8 4.15 -12.39 7.09
C ASN A 8 3.21 -11.67 6.09
N ARG A 9 3.63 -11.61 4.84
CA ARG A 9 2.92 -10.87 3.79
C ARG A 9 1.95 -11.79 3.07
N THR A 10 0.82 -12.08 3.73
CA THR A 10 -0.20 -12.98 3.19
C THR A 10 -0.91 -12.37 1.98
N SER A 11 -1.54 -13.24 1.17
CA SER A 11 -2.33 -12.77 0.02
C SER A 11 -3.46 -11.85 0.43
N GLU A 12 -4.10 -12.13 1.56
CA GLU A 12 -5.18 -11.30 2.10
C GLU A 12 -4.67 -9.91 2.44
N LEU A 13 -3.52 -9.83 3.11
CA LEU A 13 -2.93 -8.55 3.45
C LEU A 13 -2.56 -7.77 2.19
N ILE A 14 -1.90 -8.41 1.23
CA ILE A 14 -1.50 -7.78 -0.02
C ILE A 14 -2.74 -7.24 -0.75
N SER A 15 -3.83 -7.99 -0.76
CA SER A 15 -5.08 -7.54 -1.38
C SER A 15 -5.63 -6.29 -0.70
N CYS A 16 -5.60 -6.24 0.63
CA CYS A 16 -6.04 -5.04 1.38
C CYS A 16 -5.17 -3.84 1.07
N LEU A 17 -3.85 -4.04 0.97
CA LEU A 17 -2.92 -2.94 0.66
C LEU A 17 -3.08 -2.46 -0.77
N LEU A 18 -3.45 -3.35 -1.70
CA LEU A 18 -3.78 -2.95 -3.07
C LEU A 18 -4.96 -1.99 -3.09
N ASP A 19 -5.97 -2.25 -2.27
CA ASP A 19 -7.13 -1.35 -2.18
C ASP A 19 -6.73 0.01 -1.62
N VAL A 20 -5.86 0.04 -0.62
CA VAL A 20 -5.32 1.30 -0.09
C VAL A 20 -4.55 2.05 -1.17
N TRP A 21 -3.70 1.34 -1.90
CA TRP A 21 -2.91 1.92 -2.99
C TRP A 21 -3.82 2.54 -4.05
N GLU A 22 -4.80 1.78 -4.52
CA GLU A 22 -5.70 2.25 -5.57
C GLU A 22 -6.51 3.46 -5.12
N GLY A 23 -7.07 3.42 -3.90
CA GLY A 23 -7.82 4.55 -3.35
C GLY A 23 -6.96 5.81 -3.25
N SER A 24 -5.73 5.66 -2.78
CA SER A 24 -4.80 6.79 -2.66
C SER A 24 -4.46 7.38 -4.04
N VAL A 25 -4.13 6.52 -5.00
CA VAL A 25 -3.75 6.95 -6.34
C VAL A 25 -4.91 7.65 -7.04
N ARG A 26 -6.12 7.10 -6.96
CA ARG A 26 -7.30 7.71 -7.59
C ARG A 26 -7.64 9.06 -6.97
N ALA A 27 -7.36 9.24 -5.69
CA ALA A 27 -7.64 10.49 -5.01
C ALA A 27 -6.60 11.59 -5.31
N THR A 28 -5.35 11.21 -5.60
CA THR A 28 -4.23 12.17 -5.69
C THR A 28 -3.61 12.28 -7.07
N HIS A 29 -3.75 11.27 -7.94
CA HIS A 29 -3.13 11.24 -9.26
C HIS A 29 -4.18 11.38 -10.34
N LEU A 30 -4.79 12.57 -10.42
CA LEU A 30 -5.93 12.84 -11.30
C LEU A 30 -5.57 12.77 -12.79
N PHE A 31 -4.28 12.84 -13.12
CA PHE A 31 -3.82 12.77 -14.50
C PHE A 31 -3.67 11.34 -15.01
N LEU A 32 -3.79 10.34 -14.15
CA LEU A 32 -3.71 8.94 -14.56
C LEU A 32 -5.08 8.43 -15.01
N SER A 33 -5.13 7.75 -16.15
CA SER A 33 -6.35 7.11 -16.63
C SER A 33 -6.59 5.80 -15.87
N ASP A 34 -7.82 5.29 -15.96
CA ASP A 34 -8.16 3.97 -15.39
C ASP A 34 -7.24 2.88 -15.94
N ARG A 35 -6.92 2.96 -17.23
CA ARG A 35 -6.04 1.98 -17.87
C ARG A 35 -4.64 2.02 -17.28
N GLU A 36 -4.10 3.21 -17.07
CA GLU A 36 -2.78 3.37 -16.48
C GLU A 36 -2.74 2.85 -15.04
N ILE A 37 -3.79 3.15 -14.27
CA ILE A 37 -3.88 2.66 -12.89
C ILE A 37 -3.93 1.14 -12.86
N ARG A 38 -4.72 0.51 -13.74
CA ARG A 38 -4.79 -0.95 -13.80
C ARG A 38 -3.47 -1.58 -14.20
N ASN A 39 -2.74 -0.96 -15.13
CA ASN A 39 -1.44 -1.46 -15.54
C ASN A 39 -0.42 -1.41 -14.40
N ILE A 40 -0.38 -0.31 -13.68
CA ILE A 40 0.54 -0.17 -12.53
C ILE A 40 0.13 -1.13 -11.42
N LYS A 41 -1.18 -1.28 -11.19
CA LYS A 41 -1.71 -2.16 -10.14
C LYS A 41 -1.21 -3.59 -10.26
N GLU A 42 -0.94 -4.07 -11.46
CA GLU A 42 -0.42 -5.43 -11.67
C GLU A 42 0.96 -5.63 -11.05
N TYR A 43 1.73 -4.57 -10.90
CA TYR A 43 3.10 -4.65 -10.37
C TYR A 43 3.17 -4.39 -8.86
N VAL A 44 2.13 -3.79 -8.28
CA VAL A 44 2.14 -3.41 -6.86
C VAL A 44 2.29 -4.61 -5.93
N PRO A 45 1.60 -5.75 -6.13
CA PRO A 45 1.79 -6.89 -5.24
C PRO A 45 3.23 -7.37 -5.19
N GLN A 46 3.91 -7.40 -6.33
CA GLN A 46 5.30 -7.82 -6.39
C GLN A 46 6.20 -6.85 -5.62
N ALA A 47 5.95 -5.55 -5.75
CA ALA A 47 6.70 -4.54 -5.00
C ALA A 47 6.48 -4.68 -3.50
N LEU A 48 5.24 -4.93 -3.08
CA LEU A 48 4.91 -5.13 -1.66
C LEU A 48 5.57 -6.37 -1.07
N LYS A 49 5.69 -7.42 -1.87
CA LYS A 49 6.34 -8.65 -1.44
C LYS A 49 7.86 -8.52 -1.40
N GLY A 50 8.43 -7.68 -2.25
CA GLY A 50 9.87 -7.58 -2.43
C GLY A 50 10.56 -6.52 -1.61
N VAL A 51 9.84 -5.52 -1.09
CA VAL A 51 10.45 -4.43 -0.33
C VAL A 51 11.02 -4.95 0.99
N GLY A 52 12.17 -4.41 1.40
CA GLY A 52 12.87 -4.92 2.58
C GLY A 52 12.06 -4.83 3.86
N HIS A 53 11.44 -3.68 4.12
CA HIS A 53 10.60 -3.47 5.30
C HIS A 53 9.24 -2.93 4.86
N LEU A 54 8.19 -3.61 5.27
CA LEU A 54 6.81 -3.17 4.99
C LEU A 54 6.14 -2.84 6.32
N VAL A 55 5.72 -1.58 6.46
CA VAL A 55 5.07 -1.09 7.68
C VAL A 55 3.67 -0.66 7.32
N ILE A 56 2.70 -1.06 8.12
CA ILE A 56 1.30 -0.69 7.91
C ILE A 56 0.76 0.05 9.12
N ALA A 57 -0.26 0.87 8.89
CA ALA A 57 -1.07 1.46 9.94
C ALA A 57 -2.48 0.90 9.82
N GLU A 58 -2.98 0.28 10.88
CA GLU A 58 -4.33 -0.28 10.87
C GLU A 58 -5.20 0.44 11.89
N ASP A 59 -6.51 0.47 11.58
CA ASP A 59 -7.50 1.06 12.50
C ASP A 59 -7.85 0.07 13.62
N GLU A 60 -8.80 0.45 14.46
CA GLU A 60 -9.22 -0.37 15.61
C GLU A 60 -9.82 -1.70 15.20
N ALA A 61 -10.37 -1.79 13.99
CA ALA A 61 -10.93 -3.02 13.46
C ALA A 61 -9.88 -3.94 12.82
N GLY A 62 -8.63 -3.49 12.78
CA GLY A 62 -7.54 -4.25 12.15
C GLY A 62 -7.45 -4.06 10.65
N CYS A 63 -8.13 -3.07 10.08
CA CYS A 63 -8.08 -2.79 8.65
C CYS A 63 -6.92 -1.86 8.32
N PRO A 64 -6.05 -2.22 7.37
CA PRO A 64 -4.97 -1.32 6.95
C PRO A 64 -5.52 -0.04 6.33
N LYS A 65 -5.02 1.10 6.77
CA LYS A 65 -5.41 2.42 6.25
C LYS A 65 -4.24 3.13 5.59
N ALA A 66 -3.02 2.66 5.81
CA ALA A 66 -1.82 3.22 5.20
C ALA A 66 -0.73 2.17 5.20
N PHE A 67 0.24 2.35 4.32
CA PHE A 67 1.43 1.51 4.35
C PHE A 67 2.63 2.28 3.81
N MET A 68 3.82 1.83 4.22
CA MET A 68 5.06 2.34 3.65
C MET A 68 6.05 1.21 3.46
N GLY A 69 6.89 1.33 2.44
CA GLY A 69 7.96 0.39 2.15
C GLY A 69 9.31 1.06 2.30
N ILE A 70 10.21 0.42 2.99
CA ILE A 70 11.56 0.93 3.23
C ILE A 70 12.57 -0.09 2.72
N GLU A 71 13.54 0.39 1.94
CA GLU A 71 14.59 -0.43 1.40
C GLU A 71 15.93 0.27 1.62
N ASP A 72 16.88 -0.41 2.25
CA ASP A 72 18.22 0.12 2.52
C ASP A 72 18.18 1.50 3.21
N GLY A 73 17.24 1.67 4.15
CA GLY A 73 17.09 2.92 4.88
C GLY A 73 16.37 4.03 4.11
N SER A 74 15.96 3.78 2.88
CA SER A 74 15.23 4.77 2.06
C SER A 74 13.75 4.45 2.01
N LEU A 75 12.93 5.48 2.15
CA LEU A 75 11.48 5.36 1.97
C LEU A 75 11.19 5.22 0.47
N GLU A 76 10.71 4.04 0.05
CA GLU A 76 10.43 3.75 -1.35
C GLU A 76 8.98 3.97 -1.73
N MET A 77 8.06 3.83 -0.77
CA MET A 77 6.64 4.03 -1.04
C MET A 77 5.92 4.44 0.24
N LEU A 78 4.90 5.28 0.08
CA LEU A 78 4.04 5.70 1.17
C LEU A 78 2.67 6.02 0.59
N PHE A 79 1.65 5.30 1.01
CA PHE A 79 0.28 5.48 0.55
C PHE A 79 -0.68 5.47 1.73
N VAL A 80 -1.66 6.37 1.69
CA VAL A 80 -2.65 6.54 2.75
C VAL A 80 -4.03 6.51 2.10
N ALA A 81 -4.97 5.78 2.73
CA ALA A 81 -6.35 5.74 2.25
C ALA A 81 -6.94 7.15 2.26
N PRO A 82 -7.73 7.51 1.22
CA PRO A 82 -8.19 8.92 1.07
C PRO A 82 -9.05 9.42 2.22
N GLU A 83 -9.74 8.55 2.93
CA GLU A 83 -10.58 8.92 4.06
C GLU A 83 -9.80 9.20 5.34
N GLU A 84 -8.52 8.99 5.34
CA GLU A 84 -7.63 9.26 6.46
C GLU A 84 -6.77 10.50 6.15
#